data_51393251444ff347717f42cdfac2d05a
#
_entry.id   51393251444ff347717f42cdfac2d05a
#
_cell.length_a   1.000
_cell.length_b   1.000
_cell.length_c   1.000
_cell.angle_alpha   90.00
_cell.angle_beta   90.00
_cell.angle_gamma   90.00
#
_symmetry.space_group_name_H-M   'P 1'
#
loop_
_entity.id
_entity.type
_entity.pdbx_description
1 polymer ?
#
loop_
_entity_poly.entity_id
_entity_poly.type
_entity_poly.pdbx_seq_one_letter_code
_entity_poly.pdbx_strand_id
1 'polypeptide(L)'
;MRMKKVLSIVLVVVMFLLCVPLTASAENTQSFSFELSVDGSDTKEVQTGDVITVLLRLKRTDSAEAYMMYAMQDEILYDSDFFELIEGSIVLAENITTTDIGLRDNHRAFYMNYLSMSDGEQWAADMLIGSFQLRVVGTSGVTRITNNNYLVSTSDGRESYPCQVNEVTIILSTECIVRFESNGGSEIEEQKVLFGETVVKPEDPTRDQQQ
;
A
#
# COMPACT_ATOMS: atom_id res chain seq x y z
N MET A 1 5.32 -8.02 -75.19
CA MET A 1 5.00 -9.20 -74.33
C MET A 1 5.89 -9.33 -73.11
N ARG A 2 7.09 -8.75 -72.99
CA ARG A 2 7.99 -8.80 -71.81
C ARG A 2 7.59 -7.89 -70.66
N MET A 3 7.02 -6.70 -70.91
CA MET A 3 6.62 -5.77 -69.83
C MET A 3 5.45 -6.25 -68.97
N LYS A 4 4.47 -6.96 -69.56
CA LYS A 4 3.31 -7.50 -68.79
C LYS A 4 3.73 -8.62 -67.79
N LYS A 5 4.76 -9.41 -68.14
CA LYS A 5 5.28 -10.47 -67.23
C LYS A 5 6.08 -9.90 -66.07
N VAL A 6 6.83 -8.81 -66.28
CA VAL A 6 7.60 -8.14 -65.21
C VAL A 6 6.65 -7.45 -64.23
N LEU A 7 5.58 -6.80 -64.75
CA LEU A 7 4.57 -6.16 -63.88
C LEU A 7 3.80 -7.18 -62.99
N SER A 8 3.52 -8.37 -63.58
CA SER A 8 2.84 -9.44 -62.82
C SER A 8 3.72 -10.02 -61.69
N ILE A 9 5.04 -10.16 -61.92
CA ILE A 9 5.98 -10.66 -60.93
C ILE A 9 6.19 -9.64 -59.79
N VAL A 10 6.28 -8.35 -60.14
CA VAL A 10 6.40 -7.28 -59.13
C VAL A 10 5.14 -7.20 -58.28
N LEU A 11 3.95 -7.35 -58.85
CA LEU A 11 2.69 -7.36 -58.09
C LEU A 11 2.58 -8.55 -57.13
N VAL A 12 3.04 -9.74 -57.53
CA VAL A 12 3.04 -10.93 -56.68
C VAL A 12 4.05 -10.81 -55.56
N VAL A 13 5.24 -10.22 -55.77
CA VAL A 13 6.25 -9.99 -54.74
C VAL A 13 5.79 -8.93 -53.74
N VAL A 14 5.11 -7.87 -54.20
CA VAL A 14 4.53 -6.86 -53.28
C VAL A 14 3.38 -7.45 -52.48
N MET A 15 2.54 -8.33 -53.06
CA MET A 15 1.47 -9.03 -52.30
C MET A 15 2.02 -10.02 -51.27
N PHE A 16 3.15 -10.69 -51.54
CA PHE A 16 3.80 -11.54 -50.56
C PHE A 16 4.48 -10.78 -49.41
N LEU A 17 5.00 -9.57 -49.70
CA LEU A 17 5.56 -8.69 -48.66
C LEU A 17 4.48 -8.09 -47.72
N LEU A 18 3.23 -7.99 -48.21
CA LEU A 18 2.11 -7.50 -47.38
C LEU A 18 1.44 -8.61 -46.54
N CYS A 19 1.81 -9.89 -46.75
CA CYS A 19 1.32 -11.04 -45.99
C CYS A 19 2.33 -11.57 -44.97
N VAL A 20 3.39 -10.84 -44.66
CA VAL A 20 4.15 -11.12 -43.44
C VAL A 20 3.21 -10.77 -42.31
N PRO A 21 2.73 -11.75 -41.48
CA PRO A 21 2.03 -11.39 -40.28
C PRO A 21 3.02 -10.51 -39.52
N LEU A 22 2.67 -9.24 -39.31
CA LEU A 22 3.20 -8.53 -38.16
C LEU A 22 2.78 -9.39 -37.00
N THR A 23 3.67 -10.25 -36.51
CA THR A 23 3.58 -10.72 -35.15
C THR A 23 3.73 -9.43 -34.32
N ALA A 24 2.59 -8.80 -34.02
CA ALA A 24 2.53 -7.93 -32.89
C ALA A 24 3.10 -8.80 -31.76
N SER A 25 4.29 -8.46 -31.31
CA SER A 25 4.75 -8.91 -30.01
C SER A 25 3.56 -8.63 -29.10
N ALA A 26 2.92 -9.65 -28.54
CA ALA A 26 1.87 -9.42 -27.57
C ALA A 26 2.52 -8.48 -26.57
N GLU A 27 2.09 -7.22 -26.57
CA GLU A 27 2.48 -6.27 -25.53
C GLU A 27 2.25 -7.02 -24.23
N ASN A 28 3.23 -6.95 -23.37
CA ASN A 28 3.21 -7.59 -22.06
C ASN A 28 2.11 -6.87 -21.26
N THR A 29 0.87 -7.35 -21.42
CA THR A 29 -0.34 -6.63 -20.99
C THR A 29 -0.65 -6.85 -19.54
N GLN A 30 0.13 -7.68 -18.81
CA GLN A 30 -0.10 -7.90 -17.39
C GLN A 30 0.14 -6.61 -16.62
N SER A 31 -0.72 -6.38 -15.63
CA SER A 31 -0.60 -5.24 -14.72
C SER A 31 -0.98 -5.64 -13.30
N PHE A 32 -0.40 -4.98 -12.32
CA PHE A 32 -0.51 -5.37 -10.92
C PHE A 32 -0.81 -4.19 -10.01
N SER A 33 -1.31 -4.48 -8.81
CA SER A 33 -1.47 -3.54 -7.72
C SER A 33 -0.91 -4.16 -6.44
N PHE A 34 0.01 -3.45 -5.78
CA PHE A 34 0.39 -3.73 -4.40
C PHE A 34 -0.56 -2.98 -3.48
N GLU A 35 -1.29 -3.72 -2.67
CA GLU A 35 -2.33 -3.17 -1.80
C GLU A 35 -1.97 -3.38 -0.33
N LEU A 36 -1.71 -2.28 0.37
CA LEU A 36 -1.60 -2.23 1.82
C LEU A 36 -2.98 -2.04 2.43
N SER A 37 -3.22 -2.67 3.57
CA SER A 37 -4.40 -2.41 4.40
C SER A 37 -4.09 -2.61 5.87
N VAL A 38 -4.82 -1.91 6.73
CA VAL A 38 -4.82 -2.12 8.18
C VAL A 38 -6.22 -2.55 8.60
N ASP A 39 -6.33 -3.77 9.14
CA ASP A 39 -7.61 -4.39 9.49
C ASP A 39 -8.64 -4.36 8.34
N GLY A 40 -8.16 -4.43 7.09
CA GLY A 40 -8.98 -4.42 5.87
C GLY A 40 -9.38 -3.03 5.38
N SER A 41 -8.81 -1.95 5.92
CA SER A 41 -9.07 -0.55 5.51
C SER A 41 -7.77 0.14 5.06
N ASP A 42 -7.89 1.14 4.21
CA ASP A 42 -6.82 2.09 3.83
C ASP A 42 -6.74 3.32 4.75
N THR A 43 -7.69 3.44 5.70
CA THR A 43 -7.71 4.50 6.72
C THR A 43 -8.09 3.90 8.05
N LYS A 44 -7.34 4.22 9.12
CA LYS A 44 -7.58 3.70 10.47
C LYS A 44 -7.33 4.79 11.51
N GLU A 45 -8.30 4.92 12.43
CA GLU A 45 -8.11 5.69 13.68
C GLU A 45 -7.54 4.77 14.76
N VAL A 46 -6.56 5.29 15.48
CA VAL A 46 -5.84 4.54 16.53
C VAL A 46 -5.51 5.42 17.72
N GLN A 47 -5.13 4.77 18.83
CA GLN A 47 -4.63 5.42 20.04
C GLN A 47 -3.22 4.94 20.37
N THR A 48 -2.48 5.70 21.16
CA THR A 48 -1.17 5.29 21.66
C THR A 48 -1.30 3.97 22.44
N GLY A 49 -0.46 3.00 22.11
CA GLY A 49 -0.44 1.67 22.68
C GLY A 49 -1.23 0.62 21.87
N ASP A 50 -2.06 1.04 20.93
CA ASP A 50 -2.75 0.10 20.05
C ASP A 50 -1.76 -0.73 19.22
N VAL A 51 -2.19 -1.93 18.87
CA VAL A 51 -1.48 -2.81 17.95
C VAL A 51 -2.33 -2.96 16.69
N ILE A 52 -1.75 -2.59 15.56
CA ILE A 52 -2.39 -2.71 14.24
C ILE A 52 -1.71 -3.82 13.43
N THR A 53 -2.49 -4.50 12.61
CA THR A 53 -1.96 -5.50 11.67
C THR A 53 -2.03 -4.94 10.26
N VAL A 54 -0.86 -4.81 9.64
CA VAL A 54 -0.72 -4.38 8.25
C VAL A 54 -0.63 -5.62 7.37
N LEU A 55 -1.41 -5.65 6.29
CA LEU A 55 -1.38 -6.69 5.28
C LEU A 55 -0.90 -6.10 3.95
N LEU A 56 -0.06 -6.86 3.24
CA LEU A 56 0.32 -6.59 1.86
C LEU A 56 -0.28 -7.67 0.96
N ARG A 57 -1.03 -7.26 -0.05
CA ARG A 57 -1.55 -8.12 -1.12
C ARG A 57 -0.99 -7.68 -2.47
N LEU A 58 -0.76 -8.64 -3.34
CA LEU A 58 -0.49 -8.39 -4.75
C LEU A 58 -1.68 -8.87 -5.58
N LYS A 59 -2.26 -7.96 -6.36
CA LYS A 59 -3.36 -8.26 -7.26
C LYS A 59 -2.96 -8.04 -8.71
N ARG A 60 -3.33 -8.98 -9.56
CA ARG A 60 -3.31 -8.80 -11.01
C ARG A 60 -4.53 -7.97 -11.42
N THR A 61 -4.33 -6.86 -12.14
CA THR A 61 -5.40 -5.89 -12.44
C THR A 61 -5.98 -6.01 -13.84
N ASP A 62 -5.28 -6.70 -14.76
CA ASP A 62 -5.75 -6.93 -16.13
C ASP A 62 -6.60 -8.20 -16.29
N SER A 63 -6.50 -9.15 -15.36
CA SER A 63 -7.20 -10.42 -15.41
C SER A 63 -7.40 -11.02 -14.01
N ALA A 64 -8.46 -11.81 -13.83
CA ALA A 64 -8.69 -12.61 -12.63
C ALA A 64 -8.03 -14.01 -12.69
N GLU A 65 -7.29 -14.31 -13.77
CA GLU A 65 -6.64 -15.61 -13.94
C GLU A 65 -5.30 -15.67 -13.22
N ALA A 66 -4.94 -16.85 -12.74
CA ALA A 66 -3.61 -17.13 -12.23
C ALA A 66 -2.52 -16.82 -13.27
N TYR A 67 -1.32 -16.51 -12.81
CA TYR A 67 -0.20 -16.12 -13.65
C TYR A 67 1.12 -16.70 -13.14
N MET A 68 2.14 -16.69 -14.02
CA MET A 68 3.48 -17.12 -13.64
C MET A 68 4.25 -15.93 -13.03
N MET A 69 4.62 -16.04 -11.77
CA MET A 69 5.46 -15.08 -11.06
C MET A 69 6.92 -15.49 -11.16
N TYR A 70 7.77 -14.56 -11.55
CA TYR A 70 9.23 -14.76 -11.66
C TYR A 70 10.00 -14.03 -10.59
N ALA A 71 9.69 -12.75 -10.40
CA ALA A 71 10.22 -11.97 -9.29
C ALA A 71 9.27 -10.83 -8.92
N MET A 72 9.20 -10.52 -7.64
CA MET A 72 8.57 -9.32 -7.12
C MET A 72 9.37 -8.76 -5.96
N GLN A 73 9.30 -7.48 -5.77
CA GLN A 73 9.71 -6.81 -4.56
C GLN A 73 8.75 -5.68 -4.22
N ASP A 74 8.65 -5.38 -2.95
CA ASP A 74 7.99 -4.21 -2.43
C ASP A 74 8.71 -3.72 -1.17
N GLU A 75 9.15 -2.47 -1.17
CA GLU A 75 9.71 -1.80 -0.01
C GLU A 75 8.58 -1.13 0.77
N ILE A 76 8.35 -1.56 2.00
CA ILE A 76 7.33 -0.99 2.89
C ILE A 76 8.00 0.01 3.82
N LEU A 77 7.43 1.23 3.89
CA LEU A 77 7.89 2.30 4.77
C LEU A 77 6.83 2.67 5.79
N TYR A 78 7.26 2.89 7.03
CA TYR A 78 6.45 3.46 8.10
C TYR A 78 7.28 4.39 8.98
N ASP A 79 6.63 5.38 9.58
CA ASP A 79 7.26 6.37 10.44
C ASP A 79 7.60 5.78 11.80
N SER A 80 8.88 5.75 12.17
CA SER A 80 9.34 5.20 13.45
C SER A 80 9.05 6.09 14.66
N ASP A 81 8.68 7.35 14.47
CA ASP A 81 8.20 8.22 15.55
C ASP A 81 6.74 7.89 15.93
N PHE A 82 6.00 7.27 15.00
CA PHE A 82 4.62 6.84 15.21
C PHE A 82 4.50 5.35 15.55
N PHE A 83 5.42 4.51 15.04
CA PHE A 83 5.28 3.06 15.14
C PHE A 83 6.56 2.36 15.56
N GLU A 84 6.38 1.29 16.32
CA GLU A 84 7.39 0.28 16.61
C GLU A 84 6.97 -1.06 15.99
N LEU A 85 7.84 -1.67 15.17
CA LEU A 85 7.61 -3.02 14.65
C LEU A 85 7.69 -4.03 15.78
N ILE A 86 6.64 -4.83 15.94
CA ILE A 86 6.63 -5.91 16.92
C ILE A 86 7.53 -7.03 16.43
N GLU A 87 8.58 -7.33 17.20
CA GLU A 87 9.55 -8.38 16.87
C GLU A 87 8.85 -9.73 16.67
N GLY A 88 9.21 -10.44 15.59
CA GLY A 88 8.63 -11.74 15.25
C GLY A 88 7.20 -11.69 14.70
N SER A 89 6.63 -10.51 14.47
CA SER A 89 5.27 -10.37 13.96
C SER A 89 5.14 -10.51 12.44
N ILE A 90 6.26 -10.48 11.70
CA ILE A 90 6.23 -10.63 10.25
C ILE A 90 5.86 -12.07 9.91
N VAL A 91 4.74 -12.23 9.21
CA VAL A 91 4.26 -13.50 8.66
C VAL A 91 4.27 -13.37 7.14
N LEU A 92 4.97 -14.27 6.48
CA LEU A 92 5.15 -14.24 5.02
C LEU A 92 4.42 -15.43 4.39
N ALA A 93 3.92 -15.24 3.17
CA ALA A 93 3.48 -16.36 2.34
C ALA A 93 4.68 -17.26 1.97
N GLU A 94 4.38 -18.44 1.45
CA GLU A 94 5.39 -19.39 1.04
C GLU A 94 6.35 -18.78 0.00
N ASN A 95 7.64 -19.07 0.14
CA ASN A 95 8.73 -18.58 -0.73
C ASN A 95 8.95 -17.05 -0.73
N ILE A 96 8.23 -16.30 0.08
CA ILE A 96 8.49 -14.85 0.29
C ILE A 96 9.61 -14.71 1.33
N THR A 97 10.50 -13.77 1.09
CA THR A 97 11.59 -13.41 2.00
C THR A 97 11.50 -11.93 2.39
N THR A 98 12.12 -11.57 3.50
CA THR A 98 12.20 -10.18 3.95
C THR A 98 13.65 -9.74 4.11
N THR A 99 13.91 -8.47 3.84
CA THR A 99 15.23 -7.85 4.04
C THR A 99 15.03 -6.52 4.77
N ASP A 100 15.60 -6.40 5.96
CA ASP A 100 15.57 -5.14 6.73
C ASP A 100 16.55 -4.14 6.10
N ILE A 101 16.06 -2.95 5.77
CA ILE A 101 16.85 -1.84 5.24
C ILE A 101 17.27 -0.88 6.36
N GLY A 102 16.58 -0.94 7.51
CA GLY A 102 16.84 -0.08 8.65
C GLY A 102 16.13 1.26 8.57
N LEU A 103 16.68 2.26 9.26
CA LEU A 103 16.09 3.58 9.42
C LEU A 103 16.61 4.55 8.35
N ARG A 104 15.69 5.25 7.68
CA ARG A 104 15.95 6.34 6.73
C ARG A 104 15.05 7.52 7.06
N ASP A 105 15.59 8.66 7.47
CA ASP A 105 14.84 9.91 7.74
C ASP A 105 13.58 9.69 8.59
N ASN A 106 13.70 9.05 9.74
CA ASN A 106 12.62 8.65 10.64
C ASN A 106 11.63 7.60 10.06
N HIS A 107 11.89 7.08 8.87
CA HIS A 107 11.11 5.98 8.32
C HIS A 107 11.92 4.69 8.41
N ARG A 108 11.28 3.66 8.95
CA ARG A 108 11.80 2.31 8.87
C ARG A 108 11.35 1.66 7.58
N ALA A 109 12.28 0.99 6.92
CA ALA A 109 12.03 0.33 5.65
C ALA A 109 12.45 -1.14 5.71
N PHE A 110 11.66 -2.01 5.12
CA PHE A 110 12.02 -3.40 4.85
C PHE A 110 11.37 -3.87 3.55
N TYR A 111 12.00 -4.84 2.90
CA TYR A 111 11.46 -5.45 1.70
C TYR A 111 10.69 -6.73 2.01
N MET A 112 9.63 -6.98 1.24
CA MET A 112 9.11 -8.31 0.97
C MET A 112 9.47 -8.69 -0.46
N ASN A 113 10.17 -9.83 -0.64
CA ASN A 113 10.74 -10.21 -1.92
C ASN A 113 10.39 -11.65 -2.28
N TYR A 114 10.22 -11.88 -3.57
CA TYR A 114 10.18 -13.20 -4.19
C TYR A 114 11.11 -13.25 -5.39
N LEU A 115 11.83 -14.33 -5.56
CA LEU A 115 12.63 -14.59 -6.75
C LEU A 115 12.61 -16.08 -7.07
N SER A 116 12.09 -16.43 -8.25
CA SER A 116 12.24 -17.77 -8.79
C SER A 116 13.64 -17.95 -9.41
N MET A 117 14.28 -19.04 -9.06
CA MET A 117 15.56 -19.45 -9.67
C MET A 117 15.37 -20.42 -10.85
N SER A 118 14.12 -20.62 -11.29
CA SER A 118 13.74 -21.55 -12.37
C SER A 118 12.65 -20.93 -13.26
N ASP A 119 11.65 -21.70 -13.64
CA ASP A 119 10.64 -21.31 -14.62
C ASP A 119 9.46 -20.48 -14.04
N GLY A 120 9.63 -19.91 -12.85
CA GLY A 120 8.58 -19.17 -12.16
C GLY A 120 7.71 -20.08 -11.29
N GLU A 121 6.73 -19.48 -10.64
CA GLU A 121 5.73 -20.14 -9.78
C GLU A 121 4.33 -19.65 -10.14
N GLN A 122 3.35 -20.53 -10.14
CA GLN A 122 1.98 -20.13 -10.44
C GLN A 122 1.32 -19.47 -9.22
N TRP A 123 0.97 -18.21 -9.36
CA TRP A 123 0.29 -17.42 -8.34
C TRP A 123 -1.16 -17.13 -8.70
N ALA A 124 -2.01 -17.04 -7.69
CA ALA A 124 -3.39 -16.57 -7.85
C ALA A 124 -3.41 -15.07 -8.23
N ALA A 125 -4.44 -14.64 -8.94
CA ALA A 125 -4.60 -13.24 -9.33
C ALA A 125 -4.73 -12.26 -8.13
N ASP A 126 -5.08 -12.76 -6.96
CA ASP A 126 -5.11 -12.01 -5.69
C ASP A 126 -4.43 -12.85 -4.62
N MET A 127 -3.23 -12.44 -4.20
CA MET A 127 -2.38 -13.18 -3.27
C MET A 127 -1.98 -12.33 -2.08
N LEU A 128 -2.16 -12.86 -0.87
CA LEU A 128 -1.57 -12.29 0.34
C LEU A 128 -0.05 -12.55 0.31
N ILE A 129 0.75 -11.51 0.30
CA ILE A 129 2.22 -11.57 0.32
C ILE A 129 2.72 -11.74 1.73
N GLY A 130 2.15 -10.99 2.66
CA GLY A 130 2.52 -11.08 4.06
C GLY A 130 1.76 -10.11 4.93
N SER A 131 2.04 -10.20 6.22
CA SER A 131 1.53 -9.27 7.23
C SER A 131 2.58 -9.01 8.29
N PHE A 132 2.41 -7.92 9.04
CA PHE A 132 3.23 -7.55 10.18
C PHE A 132 2.42 -6.71 11.15
N GLN A 133 2.91 -6.61 12.39
CA GLN A 133 2.23 -5.81 13.41
C GLN A 133 3.09 -4.62 13.83
N LEU A 134 2.43 -3.50 13.97
CA LEU A 134 3.00 -2.27 14.48
C LEU A 134 2.31 -1.87 15.79
N ARG A 135 3.11 -1.50 16.79
CA ARG A 135 2.62 -0.83 17.99
C ARG A 135 2.62 0.67 17.76
N VAL A 136 1.53 1.33 18.07
CA VAL A 136 1.42 2.78 18.04
C VAL A 136 2.16 3.37 19.23
N VAL A 137 3.21 4.14 18.99
CA VAL A 137 4.04 4.82 20.02
C VAL A 137 3.92 6.33 19.95
N GLY A 138 3.46 6.88 18.82
CA GLY A 138 3.16 8.30 18.67
C GLY A 138 2.07 8.78 19.64
N THR A 139 1.93 10.08 19.80
CA THR A 139 0.96 10.67 20.75
C THR A 139 -0.22 11.35 20.05
N SER A 140 -0.02 11.89 18.86
CA SER A 140 -1.07 12.52 18.05
C SER A 140 -0.59 12.80 16.63
N GLY A 141 -1.50 12.94 15.69
CA GLY A 141 -1.20 13.35 14.32
C GLY A 141 -1.69 12.37 13.27
N VAL A 142 -1.22 12.59 12.04
CA VAL A 142 -1.55 11.73 10.89
C VAL A 142 -0.25 11.25 10.27
N THR A 143 -0.15 9.96 10.03
CA THR A 143 0.99 9.35 9.35
C THR A 143 0.51 8.36 8.29
N ARG A 144 1.45 7.84 7.49
CA ARG A 144 1.15 6.89 6.42
C ARG A 144 2.09 5.70 6.46
N ILE A 145 1.54 4.57 5.99
CA ILE A 145 2.33 3.38 5.63
C ILE A 145 2.26 3.28 4.11
N THR A 146 3.41 3.21 3.46
CA THR A 146 3.52 3.34 2.00
C THR A 146 4.37 2.24 1.37
N ASN A 147 4.14 2.00 0.08
CA ASN A 147 4.99 1.17 -0.76
C ASN A 147 6.04 2.05 -1.46
N ASN A 148 7.25 1.54 -1.60
CA ASN A 148 8.34 2.19 -2.34
C ASN A 148 9.17 1.12 -3.07
N ASN A 149 9.92 1.50 -4.11
CA ASN A 149 10.77 0.58 -4.86
C ASN A 149 10.13 -0.78 -5.19
N TYR A 150 8.88 -0.74 -5.65
CA TYR A 150 8.09 -1.93 -5.99
C TYR A 150 8.28 -2.32 -7.45
N LEU A 151 8.23 -3.62 -7.72
CA LEU A 151 8.22 -4.16 -9.09
C LEU A 151 7.64 -5.57 -9.14
N VAL A 152 7.13 -5.94 -10.31
CA VAL A 152 6.88 -7.31 -10.75
C VAL A 152 7.63 -7.51 -12.05
N SER A 153 8.54 -8.48 -12.10
CA SER A 153 9.44 -8.69 -13.25
C SER A 153 8.79 -9.54 -14.33
N THR A 154 9.13 -9.25 -15.59
CA THR A 154 8.87 -10.12 -16.72
C THR A 154 9.69 -11.43 -16.63
N SER A 155 9.31 -12.44 -17.40
CA SER A 155 9.94 -13.77 -17.36
C SER A 155 11.43 -13.77 -17.70
N ASP A 156 11.89 -12.80 -18.50
CA ASP A 156 13.30 -12.65 -18.86
C ASP A 156 14.11 -11.73 -17.93
N GLY A 157 13.42 -11.12 -16.93
CA GLY A 157 14.01 -10.23 -15.95
C GLY A 157 14.51 -8.89 -16.50
N ARG A 158 14.19 -8.56 -17.75
CA ARG A 158 14.70 -7.34 -18.40
C ARG A 158 13.81 -6.14 -18.18
N GLU A 159 12.53 -6.38 -17.98
CA GLU A 159 11.51 -5.34 -17.82
C GLU A 159 10.66 -5.67 -16.58
N SER A 160 9.87 -4.71 -16.16
CA SER A 160 8.84 -4.86 -15.16
C SER A 160 7.47 -4.56 -15.73
N TYR A 161 6.48 -5.26 -15.21
CA TYR A 161 5.08 -4.96 -15.51
C TYR A 161 4.64 -3.64 -14.88
N PRO A 162 3.66 -2.93 -15.47
CA PRO A 162 3.02 -1.79 -14.83
C PRO A 162 2.46 -2.18 -13.47
N CYS A 163 2.82 -1.44 -12.43
CA CYS A 163 2.34 -1.63 -11.07
C CYS A 163 1.70 -0.36 -10.54
N GLN A 164 0.64 -0.53 -9.74
CA GLN A 164 0.01 0.51 -8.94
C GLN A 164 0.23 0.19 -7.46
N VAL A 165 0.14 1.21 -6.62
CA VAL A 165 0.22 1.11 -5.17
C VAL A 165 -0.86 1.97 -4.53
N ASN A 166 -1.23 1.64 -3.31
CA ASN A 166 -1.97 2.52 -2.43
C ASN A 166 -1.11 2.92 -1.22
N GLU A 167 -1.64 3.80 -0.41
CA GLU A 167 -1.09 4.13 0.91
C GLU A 167 -2.16 3.88 1.97
N VAL A 168 -1.73 3.59 3.20
CA VAL A 168 -2.61 3.52 4.36
C VAL A 168 -2.41 4.76 5.20
N THR A 169 -3.51 5.47 5.47
CA THR A 169 -3.51 6.64 6.36
C THR A 169 -3.89 6.22 7.78
N ILE A 170 -3.04 6.56 8.74
CA ILE A 170 -3.29 6.33 10.16
C ILE A 170 -3.50 7.66 10.86
N ILE A 171 -4.63 7.77 11.54
CA ILE A 171 -5.01 8.96 12.31
C ILE A 171 -4.88 8.61 13.79
N LEU A 172 -3.89 9.21 14.42
CA LEU A 172 -3.67 9.04 15.85
C LEU A 172 -4.39 10.13 16.60
N SER A 173 -5.52 9.76 17.22
CA SER A 173 -6.34 10.65 18.01
C SER A 173 -6.01 10.49 19.50
N THR A 174 -5.79 11.62 20.17
CA THR A 174 -5.63 11.65 21.63
C THR A 174 -6.88 12.29 22.23
N GLU A 175 -7.57 11.59 23.14
CA GLU A 175 -8.61 12.22 23.97
C GLU A 175 -7.94 13.22 24.92
N CYS A 176 -8.41 14.46 24.88
CA CYS A 176 -8.08 15.51 25.84
C CYS A 176 -9.23 15.68 26.81
N ILE A 177 -8.96 15.69 28.11
CA ILE A 177 -9.93 16.04 29.14
C ILE A 177 -9.81 17.53 29.40
N VAL A 178 -10.89 18.28 29.07
CA VAL A 178 -10.99 19.71 29.33
C VAL A 178 -11.79 19.92 30.61
N ARG A 179 -11.15 20.55 31.59
CA ARG A 179 -11.77 20.94 32.87
C ARG A 179 -12.03 22.42 32.89
N PHE A 180 -13.19 22.79 33.43
CA PHE A 180 -13.61 24.17 33.51
C PHE A 180 -13.57 24.64 34.97
N GLU A 181 -13.04 25.84 35.18
CA GLU A 181 -13.04 26.52 36.48
C GLU A 181 -14.30 27.35 36.62
N SER A 182 -15.18 27.02 37.60
CA SER A 182 -16.44 27.73 37.83
C SER A 182 -16.28 29.00 38.70
N ASN A 183 -15.06 29.28 39.21
CA ASN A 183 -14.77 30.42 40.10
C ASN A 183 -15.74 30.57 41.29
N GLY A 184 -16.10 29.44 41.91
CA GLY A 184 -17.02 29.37 43.03
C GLY A 184 -18.52 29.35 42.66
N GLY A 185 -18.85 29.13 41.42
CA GLY A 185 -20.21 28.77 40.94
C GLY A 185 -20.44 27.27 41.00
N SER A 186 -21.58 26.83 40.43
CA SER A 186 -21.88 25.40 40.29
C SER A 186 -20.79 24.65 39.54
N GLU A 187 -20.60 23.40 39.86
CA GLU A 187 -19.65 22.52 39.17
C GLU A 187 -20.01 22.40 37.68
N ILE A 188 -18.99 22.43 36.84
CA ILE A 188 -19.12 22.26 35.40
C ILE A 188 -18.50 20.90 35.08
N GLU A 189 -19.23 20.05 34.34
CA GLU A 189 -18.74 18.73 33.92
C GLU A 189 -17.53 18.86 32.98
N GLU A 190 -16.55 18.00 33.14
CA GLU A 190 -15.41 17.92 32.23
C GLU A 190 -15.88 17.40 30.86
N GLN A 191 -15.23 17.88 29.80
CA GLN A 191 -15.49 17.41 28.43
C GLN A 191 -14.31 16.59 27.94
N LYS A 192 -14.63 15.47 27.31
CA LYS A 192 -13.68 14.68 26.54
C LYS A 192 -13.78 15.09 25.08
N VAL A 193 -12.69 15.56 24.50
CA VAL A 193 -12.60 15.99 23.10
C VAL A 193 -11.40 15.33 22.43
N LEU A 194 -11.52 14.97 21.16
CA LEU A 194 -10.38 14.50 20.39
C LEU A 194 -9.45 15.64 20.05
N PHE A 195 -8.14 15.34 19.93
CA PHE A 195 -7.16 16.34 19.53
C PHE A 195 -7.54 16.97 18.17
N GLY A 196 -7.65 18.29 18.14
CA GLY A 196 -8.08 19.05 16.96
C GLY A 196 -9.59 19.35 16.89
N GLU A 197 -10.39 18.80 17.78
CA GLU A 197 -11.81 19.14 17.90
C GLU A 197 -12.02 20.41 18.75
N THR A 198 -13.15 21.06 18.55
CA THR A 198 -13.54 22.27 19.29
C THR A 198 -14.32 21.91 20.54
N VAL A 199 -13.86 22.42 21.69
CA VAL A 199 -14.58 22.31 22.97
C VAL A 199 -15.91 23.06 22.87
N VAL A 200 -16.99 22.45 23.36
CA VAL A 200 -18.30 23.10 23.46
C VAL A 200 -18.30 24.03 24.68
N LYS A 201 -18.67 25.30 24.49
CA LYS A 201 -18.79 26.23 25.63
C LYS A 201 -19.85 25.68 26.60
N PRO A 202 -19.51 25.40 27.89
CA PRO A 202 -20.50 24.96 28.87
C PRO A 202 -21.48 26.09 29.22
N GLU A 203 -22.59 25.74 29.86
CA GLU A 203 -23.49 26.72 30.44
C GLU A 203 -22.77 27.51 31.52
N ASP A 204 -23.15 28.80 31.67
CA ASP A 204 -22.56 29.68 32.65
C ASP A 204 -22.93 29.19 34.09
N PRO A 205 -21.92 28.99 34.98
CA PRO A 205 -22.17 28.45 36.32
C PRO A 205 -23.04 29.42 37.16
N THR A 206 -23.97 28.88 37.91
CA THR A 206 -24.81 29.65 38.82
C THR A 206 -24.16 29.78 40.18
N ARG A 207 -24.30 30.96 40.83
CA ARG A 207 -23.95 31.18 42.23
C ARG A 207 -25.19 31.29 43.08
N ASP A 208 -25.27 30.53 44.15
CA ASP A 208 -26.23 30.78 45.18
C ASP A 208 -25.92 32.12 45.82
N GLN A 209 -26.85 33.07 45.73
CA GLN A 209 -26.72 34.31 46.50
C GLN A 209 -26.93 33.97 47.96
N GLN A 210 -25.84 33.96 48.74
CA GLN A 210 -25.96 33.93 50.20
C GLN A 210 -26.66 35.26 50.61
N GLN A 211 -27.82 35.11 51.23
CA GLN A 211 -28.48 36.21 51.93
C GLN A 211 -27.75 36.56 53.24
#